data_8c531b9c761be0fe1f1266b78068b952
#
_entry.id   8c531b9c761be0fe1f1266b78068b952
#
_cell.length_a   1.000
_cell.length_b   1.000
_cell.length_c   1.000
_cell.angle_alpha   90.00
_cell.angle_beta   90.00
_cell.angle_gamma   90.00
#
_symmetry.space_group_name_H-M   'P 1'
#
loop_
_entity.id
_entity.type
_entity.pdbx_description
1 polymer ?
#
loop_
_entity_poly.entity_id
_entity_poly.type
_entity_poly.pdbx_seq_one_letter_code
_entity_poly.pdbx_strand_id
1 'polypeptide(L)'
;MNSDFYENLGHRVRELRIAKGLTQEEVARELHVTPGYISNVENNRTAMTLRMLVFYARLAGVSLDALIGSIDSSYKETALDNELTDLIRLLTPEEKEKLVKTLRIWKCDS
;
A
#
# COMPACT_ATOMS: atom_id res chain seq x y z
N MET A 1 4.08 8.41 9.74
CA MET A 1 2.98 8.87 8.86
C MET A 1 2.28 10.03 9.51
N ASN A 2 1.92 11.02 8.73
CA ASN A 2 1.22 12.19 9.23
C ASN A 2 -0.31 11.99 9.15
N SER A 3 -1.06 12.98 9.61
CA SER A 3 -2.52 12.94 9.58
C SER A 3 -3.09 12.82 8.16
N ASP A 4 -2.39 13.34 7.16
CA ASP A 4 -2.84 13.30 5.76
C ASP A 4 -2.92 11.86 5.22
N PHE A 5 -2.03 10.99 5.66
CA PHE A 5 -2.07 9.57 5.28
C PHE A 5 -3.39 8.93 5.71
N TYR A 6 -3.77 9.13 6.97
CA TYR A 6 -4.99 8.52 7.51
C TYR A 6 -6.25 9.10 6.87
N GLU A 7 -6.28 10.39 6.61
CA GLU A 7 -7.40 11.04 5.93
C GLU A 7 -7.55 10.51 4.51
N ASN A 8 -6.44 10.38 3.79
CA ASN A 8 -6.44 9.85 2.43
C ASN A 8 -6.84 8.38 2.39
N LEU A 9 -6.48 7.61 3.41
CA LEU A 9 -6.80 6.18 3.47
C LEU A 9 -8.32 5.95 3.58
N GLY A 10 -8.99 6.63 4.49
CA GLY A 10 -10.44 6.52 4.63
C GLY A 10 -11.18 6.91 3.37
N HIS A 11 -10.78 8.03 2.79
CA HIS A 11 -11.36 8.52 1.53
C HIS A 11 -11.12 7.52 0.39
N ARG A 12 -9.90 6.99 0.29
CA ARG A 12 -9.54 6.05 -0.78
C ARG A 12 -10.35 4.76 -0.73
N VAL A 13 -10.52 4.18 0.45
CA VAL A 13 -11.30 2.94 0.56
C VAL A 13 -12.79 3.18 0.31
N ARG A 14 -13.29 4.36 0.65
CA ARG A 14 -14.66 4.74 0.30
C ARG A 14 -14.83 4.81 -1.23
N GLU A 15 -13.90 5.44 -1.92
CA GLU A 15 -13.92 5.51 -3.37
C GLU A 15 -13.90 4.12 -4.01
N LEU A 16 -13.05 3.23 -3.50
CA LEU A 16 -12.97 1.85 -3.97
C LEU A 16 -14.30 1.12 -3.79
N ARG A 17 -14.90 1.27 -2.63
CA ARG A 17 -16.21 0.64 -2.34
C ARG A 17 -17.27 1.13 -3.33
N ILE A 18 -17.36 2.44 -3.51
CA ILE A 18 -18.35 3.05 -4.42
C ILE A 18 -18.08 2.62 -5.87
N ALA A 19 -16.82 2.63 -6.29
CA ALA A 19 -16.44 2.22 -7.65
C ALA A 19 -16.82 0.76 -7.96
N LYS A 20 -16.84 -0.10 -6.94
CA LYS A 20 -17.25 -1.49 -7.07
C LYS A 20 -18.76 -1.71 -6.87
N GLY A 21 -19.52 -0.64 -6.63
CA GLY A 21 -20.95 -0.71 -6.45
C GLY A 21 -21.38 -1.34 -5.14
N LEU A 22 -20.52 -1.32 -4.13
CA LEU A 22 -20.82 -1.94 -2.84
C LEU A 22 -21.34 -0.93 -1.83
N THR A 23 -22.28 -1.36 -1.00
CA THR A 23 -22.78 -0.57 0.12
C THR A 23 -21.89 -0.79 1.34
N GLN A 24 -21.98 0.11 2.33
CA GLN A 24 -21.29 -0.08 3.61
C GLN A 24 -21.76 -1.36 4.29
N GLU A 25 -23.04 -1.70 4.16
CA GLU A 25 -23.60 -2.93 4.73
C GLU A 25 -22.99 -4.18 4.11
N GLU A 26 -22.79 -4.19 2.79
CA GLU A 26 -22.19 -5.32 2.08
C GLU A 26 -20.74 -5.53 2.50
N VAL A 27 -19.96 -4.47 2.59
CA VAL A 27 -18.57 -4.55 3.05
C VAL A 27 -18.50 -4.99 4.51
N ALA A 28 -19.37 -4.45 5.35
CA ALA A 28 -19.45 -4.83 6.76
C ALA A 28 -19.75 -6.33 6.93
N ARG A 29 -20.66 -6.84 6.12
CA ARG A 29 -21.01 -8.27 6.14
C ARG A 29 -19.81 -9.15 5.77
N GLU A 30 -19.09 -8.77 4.72
CA GLU A 30 -17.90 -9.49 4.27
C GLU A 30 -16.79 -9.52 5.33
N LEU A 31 -16.63 -8.41 6.03
CA LEU A 31 -15.59 -8.25 7.05
C LEU A 31 -16.03 -8.67 8.47
N HIS A 32 -17.29 -9.05 8.64
CA HIS A 32 -17.87 -9.41 9.93
C HIS A 32 -17.77 -8.27 10.95
N VAL A 33 -18.08 -7.07 10.51
CA VAL A 33 -18.14 -5.87 11.34
C VAL A 33 -19.47 -5.16 11.11
N THR A 34 -19.73 -4.08 11.85
CA THR A 34 -20.97 -3.32 11.69
C THR A 34 -20.85 -2.29 10.57
N PRO A 35 -21.95 -1.89 9.92
CA PRO A 35 -21.92 -0.77 8.96
C PRO A 35 -21.41 0.53 9.58
N GLY A 36 -21.73 0.78 10.85
CA GLY A 36 -21.22 1.93 11.58
C GLY A 36 -19.70 1.92 11.70
N TYR A 37 -19.09 0.75 11.86
CA TYR A 37 -17.64 0.62 11.89
C TYR A 37 -17.04 1.01 10.53
N ILE A 38 -17.64 0.56 9.42
CA ILE A 38 -17.18 0.94 8.09
C ILE A 38 -17.30 2.44 7.89
N SER A 39 -18.40 3.04 8.30
CA SER A 39 -18.60 4.49 8.23
C SER A 39 -17.52 5.23 9.02
N ASN A 40 -17.19 4.77 10.21
CA ASN A 40 -16.15 5.38 11.03
C ASN A 40 -14.77 5.29 10.38
N VAL A 41 -14.46 4.15 9.75
CA VAL A 41 -13.21 3.98 9.01
C VAL A 41 -13.14 4.96 7.84
N GLU A 42 -14.19 5.07 7.07
CA GLU A 42 -14.24 5.94 5.88
C GLU A 42 -14.16 7.42 6.26
N ASN A 43 -14.62 7.78 7.46
CA ASN A 43 -14.55 9.14 7.99
C ASN A 43 -13.34 9.39 8.90
N ASN A 44 -12.40 8.46 8.93
CA ASN A 44 -11.12 8.56 9.68
C ASN A 44 -11.31 8.67 11.20
N ARG A 45 -12.40 8.15 11.73
CA ARG A 45 -12.66 8.13 13.17
C ARG A 45 -12.10 6.88 13.84
N THR A 46 -11.83 5.85 13.06
CA THR A 46 -11.32 4.55 13.52
C THR A 46 -10.27 4.06 12.54
N ALA A 47 -9.16 3.53 13.06
CA ALA A 47 -8.11 2.94 12.24
C ALA A 47 -8.57 1.61 11.63
N MET A 48 -8.02 1.29 10.47
CA MET A 48 -8.28 0.00 9.83
C MET A 48 -7.35 -1.07 10.38
N THR A 49 -7.88 -2.29 10.46
CA THR A 49 -7.06 -3.47 10.73
C THR A 49 -6.33 -3.90 9.46
N LEU A 50 -5.28 -4.70 9.62
CA LEU A 50 -4.58 -5.29 8.48
C LEU A 50 -5.53 -6.12 7.60
N ARG A 51 -6.46 -6.84 8.23
CA ARG A 51 -7.46 -7.63 7.52
C ARG A 51 -8.31 -6.78 6.57
N MET A 52 -8.71 -5.59 7.02
CA MET A 52 -9.47 -4.65 6.20
C MET A 52 -8.65 -4.14 5.03
N LEU A 53 -7.38 -3.80 5.27
CA LEU A 53 -6.47 -3.35 4.22
C LEU A 53 -6.29 -4.43 3.14
N VAL A 54 -6.12 -5.68 3.54
CA VAL A 54 -6.02 -6.81 2.61
C VAL A 54 -7.31 -6.95 1.80
N PHE A 55 -8.47 -6.81 2.45
CA PHE A 55 -9.76 -6.85 1.75
C PHE A 55 -9.83 -5.78 0.65
N TYR A 56 -9.47 -4.54 0.96
CA TYR A 56 -9.53 -3.45 -0.01
C TYR A 56 -8.48 -3.61 -1.12
N ALA A 57 -7.31 -4.14 -0.82
CA ALA A 57 -6.31 -4.44 -1.84
C ALA A 57 -6.83 -5.48 -2.84
N ARG A 58 -7.47 -6.53 -2.34
CA ARG A 58 -8.11 -7.55 -3.19
C ARG A 58 -9.23 -6.95 -4.02
N LEU A 59 -10.04 -6.09 -3.41
CA LEU A 59 -11.15 -5.41 -4.09
C LEU A 59 -10.62 -4.56 -5.24
N ALA A 60 -9.51 -3.87 -5.03
CA ALA A 60 -8.86 -3.06 -6.06
C ALA A 60 -8.06 -3.88 -7.08
N GLY A 61 -7.80 -5.16 -6.81
CA GLY A 61 -7.01 -6.02 -7.67
C GLY A 61 -5.52 -5.71 -7.66
N VAL A 62 -5.01 -5.19 -6.55
CA VAL A 62 -3.61 -4.81 -6.40
C VAL A 62 -3.02 -5.43 -5.14
N SER A 63 -1.69 -5.38 -5.01
CA SER A 63 -1.02 -5.79 -3.78
C SER A 63 -1.27 -4.76 -2.68
N LEU A 64 -1.07 -5.18 -1.43
CA LEU A 64 -1.18 -4.27 -0.29
C LEU A 64 -0.21 -3.10 -0.42
N ASP A 65 1.02 -3.37 -0.84
CA ASP A 65 2.04 -2.32 -1.05
C ASP A 65 1.61 -1.33 -2.13
N ALA A 66 1.02 -1.82 -3.22
CA ALA A 66 0.53 -0.95 -4.29
C ALA A 66 -0.64 -0.09 -3.82
N LEU A 67 -1.55 -0.64 -3.01
CA LEU A 67 -2.67 0.12 -2.46
C LEU A 67 -2.16 1.27 -1.59
N ILE A 68 -1.29 0.96 -0.64
CA ILE A 68 -0.77 1.96 0.30
C ILE A 68 0.12 2.96 -0.43
N GLY A 69 0.94 2.50 -1.38
CA GLY A 69 1.79 3.37 -2.20
C GLY A 69 1.02 4.35 -3.07
N SER A 70 -0.21 4.00 -3.46
CA SER A 70 -1.07 4.92 -4.22
C SER A 70 -1.63 6.05 -3.35
N ILE A 71 -1.62 5.88 -2.04
CA ILE A 71 -2.14 6.85 -1.06
C ILE A 71 -0.99 7.68 -0.49
N ASP A 72 0.14 7.06 -0.22
CA ASP A 72 1.32 7.69 0.38
C ASP A 72 2.55 7.38 -0.46
N SER A 73 3.03 8.36 -1.21
CA SER A 73 4.21 8.21 -2.08
C SER A 73 5.48 7.92 -1.28
N SER A 74 5.58 8.43 -0.07
CA SER A 74 6.75 8.18 0.78
C SER A 74 6.80 6.71 1.21
N TYR A 75 5.66 6.09 1.49
CA TYR A 75 5.59 4.65 1.75
C TYR A 75 6.06 3.84 0.54
N LYS A 76 5.64 4.24 -0.66
CA LYS A 76 6.04 3.57 -1.90
C LYS A 76 7.55 3.61 -2.11
N GLU A 77 8.19 4.76 -1.87
CA GLU A 77 9.64 4.90 -1.97
C GLU A 77 10.35 3.99 -0.95
N THR A 78 9.86 3.96 0.28
CA THR A 78 10.41 3.11 1.33
C THR A 78 10.30 1.62 0.96
N ALA A 79 9.17 1.21 0.40
CA ALA A 79 8.96 -0.16 -0.04
C ALA A 79 9.95 -0.57 -1.13
N LEU A 80 10.23 0.32 -2.09
CA LEU A 80 11.22 0.08 -3.14
C LEU A 80 12.63 -0.04 -2.57
N ASP A 81 12.98 0.84 -1.63
CA ASP A 81 14.28 0.78 -0.96
C ASP A 81 14.46 -0.54 -0.21
N ASN A 82 13.44 -1.00 0.48
CA ASN A 82 13.47 -2.28 1.20
C ASN A 82 13.60 -3.46 0.26
N GLU A 83 12.89 -3.44 -0.85
CA GLU A 83 12.97 -4.47 -1.88
C GLU A 83 14.38 -4.55 -2.47
N LEU A 84 14.97 -3.40 -2.80
CA LEU A 84 16.35 -3.33 -3.30
C LEU A 84 17.33 -3.91 -2.28
N THR A 85 17.18 -3.53 -1.01
CA THR A 85 18.04 -4.02 0.07
C THR A 85 17.95 -5.54 0.19
N ASP A 86 16.75 -6.09 0.14
CA ASP A 86 16.54 -7.54 0.25
C ASP A 86 17.19 -8.28 -0.93
N LEU A 87 17.04 -7.76 -2.14
CA LEU A 87 17.65 -8.36 -3.33
C LEU A 87 19.18 -8.32 -3.26
N ILE A 88 19.73 -7.21 -2.78
CA ILE A 88 21.18 -7.06 -2.62
C ILE A 88 21.74 -8.08 -1.64
N ARG A 89 21.02 -8.40 -0.58
CA ARG A 89 21.46 -9.40 0.42
C ARG A 89 21.61 -10.80 -0.17
N LEU A 90 20.92 -11.10 -1.25
CA LEU A 90 21.00 -12.39 -1.92
C LEU A 90 22.23 -12.53 -2.83
N LEU A 91 22.91 -11.43 -3.12
CA LEU A 91 24.05 -11.41 -4.04
C LEU A 91 25.34 -11.80 -3.33
N THR A 92 26.22 -12.50 -4.08
CA THR A 92 27.60 -12.75 -3.64
C THR A 92 28.38 -11.44 -3.69
N PRO A 93 29.54 -11.35 -2.97
CA PRO A 93 30.41 -10.16 -3.07
C PRO A 93 30.81 -9.81 -4.51
N GLU A 94 31.09 -10.82 -5.34
CA GLU A 94 31.45 -10.62 -6.75
C GLU A 94 30.29 -10.04 -7.54
N GLU A 95 29.07 -10.55 -7.31
CA GLU A 95 27.87 -10.03 -7.95
C GLU A 95 27.57 -8.60 -7.52
N LYS A 96 27.80 -8.28 -6.24
CA LYS A 96 27.64 -6.90 -5.73
C LYS A 96 28.61 -5.95 -6.44
N GLU A 97 29.85 -6.36 -6.66
CA GLU A 97 30.82 -5.55 -7.41
C GLU A 97 30.35 -5.26 -8.83
N LYS A 98 29.86 -6.28 -9.51
CA LYS A 98 29.32 -6.13 -10.87
C LYS A 98 28.12 -5.17 -10.88
N LEU A 99 27.23 -5.30 -9.90
CA LEU A 99 26.08 -4.41 -9.79
C LEU A 99 26.52 -2.97 -9.56
N VAL A 100 27.48 -2.73 -8.68
CA VAL A 100 28.01 -1.37 -8.43
C VAL A 100 28.55 -0.76 -9.71
N LYS A 101 29.33 -1.51 -10.47
CA LYS A 101 29.88 -1.04 -11.74
C LYS A 101 28.79 -0.70 -12.75
N THR A 102 27.79 -1.58 -12.86
CA THR A 102 26.64 -1.40 -13.76
C THR A 102 25.86 -0.12 -13.40
N LEU A 103 25.57 0.06 -12.11
CA LEU A 103 24.82 1.23 -11.65
C LEU A 103 25.60 2.54 -11.89
N ARG A 104 26.91 2.52 -11.70
CA ARG A 104 27.75 3.70 -11.96
C ARG A 104 27.73 4.10 -13.42
N ILE A 105 27.82 3.12 -14.32
CA ILE A 105 27.75 3.37 -15.77
C ILE A 105 26.37 3.94 -16.12
N TRP A 106 25.33 3.34 -15.62
CA TRP A 106 23.96 3.77 -15.87
C TRP A 106 23.71 5.21 -15.40
N LYS A 107 24.19 5.57 -14.21
CA LYS A 107 24.04 6.92 -13.67
C LYS A 107 24.85 7.94 -14.44
N CYS A 108 26.03 7.57 -14.96
CA CYS A 108 26.84 8.46 -15.79
C CYS A 108 26.20 8.78 -17.13
N ASP A 109 25.43 7.84 -17.68
CA ASP A 109 24.76 7.99 -18.98
C ASP A 109 23.44 8.78 -18.86
N SER A 110 22.98 9.02 -17.66
CA SER A 110 21.71 9.75 -17.44
C SER A 110 21.91 11.27 -17.12
#